data_321beb003267ae66451b6661e7409ee5
#
_entry.id   321beb003267ae66451b6661e7409ee5
#
_cell.length_a   1.000
_cell.length_b   1.000
_cell.length_c   1.000
_cell.angle_alpha   90.00
_cell.angle_beta   90.00
_cell.angle_gamma   90.00
#
_symmetry.space_group_name_H-M   'P 1'
#
loop_
_entity.id
_entity.type
_entity.pdbx_description
1 polymer ?
#
loop_
_entity_poly.entity_id
_entity_poly.type
_entity_poly.pdbx_seq_one_letter_code
_entity_poly.pdbx_strand_id
1 'polypeptide(L)'
;MTLNSSTPACFNLEEESISKGKSIVVPKITNESENKTNIFNNIVQPIIAELIGTTFFILIGLFGACNGDNKNSSLTAGFSFGFSLIILIASFGHMSGGHFNPAVTVGVLISGAIDLKKGLLYILMQLIGGSMAAGLFRLLSHTTTYQRCRGGATFLVTIQTPKEMGGIITDHINWWEGICIELLLTFVFVTVILMVSINNKSKSNIASIYNGIALCVCIFASNKLTGGSLNPARSLGPAIFANVWSHHYIYWIGPLFGAILAGGFYRFIWSINDQNTFDNK
;
A
#
# COMPACT_ATOMS: atom_id res chain seq x y z
N MET A 1 1.49 -19.08 59.12
CA MET A 1 1.70 -19.70 57.77
C MET A 1 2.32 -18.65 56.91
N THR A 2 3.63 -18.70 56.79
CA THR A 2 4.48 -17.75 56.08
C THR A 2 4.73 -18.28 54.65
N LEU A 3 4.34 -17.52 53.64
CA LEU A 3 4.67 -17.82 52.26
C LEU A 3 5.95 -17.07 51.87
N ASN A 4 6.97 -17.85 51.55
CA ASN A 4 8.25 -17.41 50.99
C ASN A 4 8.05 -16.93 49.55
N SER A 5 8.42 -15.66 49.27
CA SER A 5 8.63 -15.12 47.95
C SER A 5 10.12 -15.17 47.63
N SER A 6 10.53 -16.09 46.75
CA SER A 6 11.89 -16.13 46.20
C SER A 6 11.95 -15.24 44.95
N THR A 7 12.51 -14.06 45.10
CA THR A 7 12.97 -13.19 44.00
C THR A 7 14.35 -13.68 43.53
N PRO A 8 14.60 -13.79 42.21
CA PRO A 8 15.92 -14.10 41.71
C PRO A 8 16.84 -12.87 41.83
N ALA A 9 18.01 -13.14 42.35
CA ALA A 9 19.05 -12.15 42.59
C ALA A 9 19.53 -11.48 41.31
N CYS A 10 19.40 -10.15 41.26
CA CYS A 10 20.19 -9.31 40.38
C CYS A 10 21.64 -9.29 40.94
N PHE A 11 22.56 -9.85 40.17
CA PHE A 11 23.98 -9.70 40.45
C PHE A 11 24.42 -8.30 40.02
N ASN A 12 24.56 -7.42 41.00
CA ASN A 12 25.36 -6.20 40.90
C ASN A 12 26.82 -6.61 41.01
N LEU A 13 27.58 -6.50 39.91
CA LEU A 13 29.03 -6.49 39.91
C LEU A 13 29.45 -5.10 39.43
N GLU A 14 29.38 -4.13 40.31
CA GLU A 14 30.15 -2.88 40.23
C GLU A 14 31.09 -2.78 41.44
N GLU A 15 32.32 -2.31 41.11
CA GLU A 15 33.41 -1.92 42.02
C GLU A 15 34.32 -3.04 42.51
N GLU A 16 35.34 -3.33 41.66
CA GLU A 16 36.76 -3.42 42.11
C GLU A 16 37.67 -3.63 40.89
N SER A 17 38.29 -2.53 40.42
CA SER A 17 39.69 -2.48 39.96
C SER A 17 39.97 -1.30 39.02
N ILE A 18 39.98 -0.12 39.55
CA ILE A 18 40.73 0.99 38.97
C ILE A 18 42.14 0.97 39.58
N SER A 19 43.05 0.22 38.99
CA SER A 19 44.50 0.41 39.17
C SER A 19 45.26 -0.47 38.17
N LYS A 20 45.82 0.20 37.17
CA LYS A 20 46.85 -0.18 36.20
C LYS A 20 46.34 -0.13 34.75
N GLY A 21 46.69 0.95 34.05
CA GLY A 21 46.42 1.23 32.67
C GLY A 21 46.84 0.15 31.66
N LYS A 22 45.96 -0.80 31.44
CA LYS A 22 45.88 -1.60 30.23
C LYS A 22 44.43 -1.55 29.81
N SER A 23 44.15 -0.88 28.68
CA SER A 23 42.88 -0.96 28.02
C SER A 23 42.61 -2.42 27.67
N ILE A 24 41.75 -3.06 28.45
CA ILE A 24 41.21 -4.39 28.08
C ILE A 24 40.32 -4.13 26.88
N VAL A 25 40.77 -4.48 25.67
CA VAL A 25 39.93 -4.57 24.51
C VAL A 25 38.97 -5.74 24.75
N VAL A 26 37.80 -5.42 25.31
CA VAL A 26 36.72 -6.38 25.42
C VAL A 26 36.35 -6.75 23.96
N PRO A 27 36.52 -8.01 23.51
CA PRO A 27 36.09 -8.40 22.19
C PRO A 27 34.60 -8.07 22.08
N LYS A 28 34.23 -7.25 21.09
CA LYS A 28 32.84 -7.00 20.77
C LYS A 28 32.26 -8.36 20.34
N ILE A 29 31.66 -9.08 21.28
CA ILE A 29 30.87 -10.25 20.94
C ILE A 29 29.71 -9.70 20.11
N THR A 30 29.85 -9.78 18.79
CA THR A 30 28.74 -9.53 17.88
C THR A 30 27.78 -10.68 18.11
N ASN A 31 26.80 -10.44 18.97
CA ASN A 31 25.86 -11.47 19.38
C ASN A 31 25.08 -11.91 18.13
N GLU A 32 25.14 -13.18 17.83
CA GLU A 32 24.37 -13.81 16.74
C GLU A 32 22.86 -13.51 16.88
N SER A 33 22.40 -13.28 18.11
CA SER A 33 21.07 -12.82 18.46
C SER A 33 20.78 -11.40 17.97
N GLU A 34 21.72 -10.44 18.08
CA GLU A 34 21.55 -9.08 17.57
C GLU A 34 21.43 -9.08 16.04
N ASN A 35 22.23 -9.89 15.36
CA ASN A 35 22.17 -9.99 13.92
C ASN A 35 20.86 -10.62 13.42
N LYS A 36 20.36 -11.65 14.12
CA LYS A 36 19.05 -12.26 13.82
C LYS A 36 17.89 -11.28 14.05
N THR A 37 17.93 -10.50 15.13
CA THR A 37 16.92 -9.47 15.44
C THR A 37 16.95 -8.35 14.39
N ASN A 38 18.13 -7.94 13.95
CA ASN A 38 18.29 -6.94 12.89
C ASN A 38 17.73 -7.40 11.54
N ILE A 39 17.97 -8.65 11.13
CA ILE A 39 17.41 -9.21 9.89
C ILE A 39 15.88 -9.30 10.00
N PHE A 40 15.36 -9.76 11.13
CA PHE A 40 13.92 -9.85 11.34
C PHE A 40 13.25 -8.48 11.21
N ASN A 41 13.70 -7.48 11.97
CA ASN A 41 13.08 -6.16 12.00
C ASN A 41 13.23 -5.38 10.68
N ASN A 42 14.36 -5.53 9.98
CA ASN A 42 14.65 -4.74 8.78
C ASN A 42 14.15 -5.37 7.49
N ILE A 43 13.94 -6.69 7.46
CA ILE A 43 13.56 -7.42 6.24
C ILE A 43 12.25 -8.20 6.45
N VAL A 44 12.22 -9.13 7.41
CA VAL A 44 11.11 -10.10 7.55
C VAL A 44 9.82 -9.40 7.96
N GLN A 45 9.88 -8.62 9.03
CA GLN A 45 8.71 -7.91 9.58
C GLN A 45 8.05 -6.96 8.55
N PRO A 46 8.80 -6.09 7.84
CA PRO A 46 8.22 -5.25 6.79
C PRO A 46 7.56 -6.02 5.66
N ILE A 47 8.17 -7.13 5.23
CA ILE A 47 7.64 -7.97 4.14
C ILE A 47 6.31 -8.63 4.55
N ILE A 48 6.24 -9.15 5.78
CA ILE A 48 5.00 -9.72 6.34
C ILE A 48 3.94 -8.63 6.50
N ALA A 49 4.31 -7.43 6.93
CA ALA A 49 3.39 -6.30 7.05
C ALA A 49 2.79 -5.90 5.70
N GLU A 50 3.57 -5.90 4.61
CA GLU A 50 3.07 -5.66 3.27
C GLU A 50 2.12 -6.76 2.79
N LEU A 51 2.43 -8.04 3.04
CA LEU A 51 1.58 -9.17 2.68
C LEU A 51 0.22 -9.08 3.39
N ILE A 52 0.24 -8.98 4.72
CA ILE A 52 -0.97 -8.95 5.55
C ILE A 52 -1.76 -7.67 5.27
N GLY A 53 -1.09 -6.52 5.26
CA GLY A 53 -1.72 -5.23 5.01
C GLY A 53 -2.39 -5.17 3.64
N THR A 54 -1.72 -5.63 2.58
CA THR A 54 -2.31 -5.70 1.23
C THR A 54 -3.50 -6.64 1.18
N THR A 55 -3.40 -7.81 1.83
CA THR A 55 -4.50 -8.79 1.87
C THR A 55 -5.74 -8.18 2.49
N PHE A 56 -5.65 -7.59 3.68
CA PHE A 56 -6.83 -7.01 4.34
C PHE A 56 -7.30 -5.71 3.68
N PHE A 57 -6.40 -4.87 3.20
CA PHE A 57 -6.74 -3.68 2.44
C PHE A 57 -7.64 -4.00 1.24
N ILE A 58 -7.21 -4.94 0.40
CA ILE A 58 -7.96 -5.32 -0.79
C ILE A 58 -9.23 -6.09 -0.41
N LEU A 59 -9.18 -6.99 0.56
CA LEU A 59 -10.35 -7.77 0.99
C LEU A 59 -11.49 -6.86 1.48
N ILE A 60 -11.18 -5.90 2.38
CA ILE A 60 -12.17 -4.94 2.90
C ILE A 60 -12.71 -4.07 1.77
N GLY A 61 -11.82 -3.59 0.89
CA GLY A 61 -12.22 -2.81 -0.27
C GLY A 61 -13.16 -3.56 -1.22
N LEU A 62 -12.89 -4.85 -1.48
CA LEU A 62 -13.75 -5.70 -2.32
C LEU A 62 -15.13 -5.90 -1.70
N PHE A 63 -15.21 -6.16 -0.39
CA PHE A 63 -16.51 -6.25 0.29
C PHE A 63 -17.31 -4.96 0.14
N GLY A 64 -16.67 -3.79 0.36
CA GLY A 64 -17.35 -2.51 0.22
C GLY A 64 -17.78 -2.21 -1.21
N ALA A 65 -16.92 -2.47 -2.19
CA ALA A 65 -17.21 -2.24 -3.59
C ALA A 65 -18.38 -3.14 -4.10
N CYS A 66 -18.44 -4.38 -3.61
CA CYS A 66 -19.45 -5.35 -4.06
C CYS A 66 -20.78 -5.29 -3.27
N ASN A 67 -20.80 -4.69 -2.06
CA ASN A 67 -21.99 -4.52 -1.26
C ASN A 67 -22.80 -3.25 -1.61
N GLY A 68 -22.19 -2.29 -2.33
CA GLY A 68 -22.92 -1.12 -2.83
C GLY A 68 -23.96 -1.48 -3.88
N ASP A 69 -25.07 -0.75 -3.88
CA ASP A 69 -26.01 -0.74 -5.01
C ASP A 69 -25.41 0.05 -6.18
N ASN A 70 -26.04 -0.04 -7.37
CA ASN A 70 -25.54 0.63 -8.57
C ASN A 70 -25.43 2.17 -8.42
N LYS A 71 -26.22 2.79 -7.53
CA LYS A 71 -26.22 4.24 -7.31
C LYS A 71 -25.06 4.65 -6.39
N ASN A 72 -24.79 3.86 -5.36
CA ASN A 72 -23.84 4.18 -4.30
C ASN A 72 -22.49 3.43 -4.42
N SER A 73 -22.29 2.63 -5.46
CA SER A 73 -21.09 1.77 -5.61
C SER A 73 -19.76 2.54 -5.52
N SER A 74 -19.69 3.77 -6.05
CA SER A 74 -18.48 4.60 -5.93
C SER A 74 -18.21 5.05 -4.50
N LEU A 75 -19.26 5.41 -3.75
CA LEU A 75 -19.11 5.85 -2.37
C LEU A 75 -18.69 4.68 -1.46
N THR A 76 -19.37 3.54 -1.59
CA THR A 76 -19.03 2.36 -0.79
C THR A 76 -17.63 1.84 -1.12
N ALA A 77 -17.23 1.80 -2.38
CA ALA A 77 -15.88 1.43 -2.78
C ALA A 77 -14.85 2.42 -2.23
N GLY A 78 -15.04 3.72 -2.47
CA GLY A 78 -14.09 4.74 -2.05
C GLY A 78 -13.88 4.77 -0.54
N PHE A 79 -14.96 4.77 0.24
CA PHE A 79 -14.85 4.74 1.70
C PHE A 79 -14.24 3.44 2.21
N SER A 80 -14.60 2.27 1.66
CA SER A 80 -14.06 1.00 2.12
C SER A 80 -12.57 0.88 1.83
N PHE A 81 -12.11 1.22 0.63
CA PHE A 81 -10.69 1.23 0.30
C PHE A 81 -9.94 2.32 1.06
N GLY A 82 -10.45 3.55 1.11
CA GLY A 82 -9.76 4.65 1.75
C GLY A 82 -9.65 4.49 3.27
N PHE A 83 -10.73 4.12 3.96
CA PHE A 83 -10.71 3.94 5.41
C PHE A 83 -9.94 2.68 5.82
N SER A 84 -10.01 1.59 5.05
CA SER A 84 -9.13 0.44 5.30
C SER A 84 -7.67 0.81 5.16
N LEU A 85 -7.31 1.66 4.18
CA LEU A 85 -5.95 2.16 4.03
C LEU A 85 -5.51 2.98 5.25
N ILE A 86 -6.38 3.89 5.77
CA ILE A 86 -6.10 4.66 6.99
C ILE A 86 -5.74 3.74 8.15
N ILE A 87 -6.62 2.77 8.43
CA ILE A 87 -6.48 1.86 9.58
C ILE A 87 -5.22 1.00 9.43
N LEU A 88 -4.97 0.46 8.23
CA LEU A 88 -3.85 -0.44 8.00
C LEU A 88 -2.50 0.29 7.96
N ILE A 89 -2.43 1.53 7.44
CA ILE A 89 -1.22 2.34 7.55
C ILE A 89 -0.97 2.71 9.02
N ALA A 90 -2.00 3.10 9.77
CA ALA A 90 -1.87 3.40 11.19
C ALA A 90 -1.37 2.18 11.99
N SER A 91 -1.79 0.96 11.62
CA SER A 91 -1.41 -0.28 12.30
C SER A 91 -0.05 -0.81 11.88
N PHE A 92 0.28 -0.82 10.58
CA PHE A 92 1.46 -1.49 10.03
C PHE A 92 2.51 -0.53 9.46
N GLY A 93 2.17 0.75 9.28
CA GLY A 93 3.05 1.71 8.62
C GLY A 93 4.40 1.91 9.33
N HIS A 94 4.45 1.75 10.64
CA HIS A 94 5.70 1.81 11.40
C HIS A 94 6.68 0.67 11.08
N MET A 95 6.19 -0.45 10.53
CA MET A 95 7.00 -1.61 10.15
C MET A 95 7.51 -1.51 8.71
N SER A 96 6.62 -1.20 7.75
CA SER A 96 6.95 -1.25 6.31
C SER A 96 6.89 0.09 5.59
N GLY A 97 6.24 1.08 6.18
CA GLY A 97 5.79 2.29 5.50
C GLY A 97 4.33 2.19 5.01
N GLY A 98 3.75 0.97 4.97
CA GLY A 98 2.36 0.74 4.60
C GLY A 98 2.06 1.07 3.15
N HIS A 99 2.84 0.54 2.21
CA HIS A 99 2.65 0.81 0.79
C HIS A 99 1.42 0.10 0.23
N PHE A 100 1.25 -1.20 0.51
CA PHE A 100 0.15 -2.07 0.10
C PHE A 100 -0.24 -1.98 -1.38
N ASN A 101 0.70 -1.50 -2.22
CA ASN A 101 0.45 -1.16 -3.61
C ASN A 101 1.76 -1.15 -4.41
N PRO A 102 1.91 -1.95 -5.49
CA PRO A 102 3.07 -1.93 -6.35
C PRO A 102 3.38 -0.55 -6.96
N ALA A 103 2.36 0.23 -7.36
CA ALA A 103 2.58 1.56 -7.90
C ALA A 103 3.13 2.52 -6.84
N VAL A 104 2.59 2.52 -5.62
CA VAL A 104 3.14 3.29 -4.50
C VAL A 104 4.60 2.90 -4.25
N THR A 105 4.89 1.60 -4.21
CA THR A 105 6.26 1.09 -4.00
C THR A 105 7.21 1.59 -5.08
N VAL A 106 6.80 1.58 -6.36
CA VAL A 106 7.59 2.14 -7.46
C VAL A 106 7.82 3.64 -7.30
N GLY A 107 6.79 4.42 -6.94
CA GLY A 107 6.96 5.85 -6.67
C GLY A 107 7.95 6.15 -5.55
N VAL A 108 7.88 5.37 -4.45
CA VAL A 108 8.82 5.49 -3.32
C VAL A 108 10.24 5.03 -3.71
N LEU A 109 10.38 4.01 -4.59
CA LEU A 109 11.68 3.62 -5.15
C LEU A 109 12.30 4.75 -5.98
N ILE A 110 11.55 5.35 -6.89
CA ILE A 110 12.02 6.43 -7.76
C ILE A 110 12.39 7.67 -6.92
N SER A 111 11.63 7.95 -5.84
CA SER A 111 11.97 9.04 -4.92
C SER A 111 13.29 8.81 -4.16
N GLY A 112 13.78 7.58 -4.10
CA GLY A 112 15.00 7.19 -3.38
C GLY A 112 14.79 6.89 -1.90
N ALA A 113 13.54 6.79 -1.43
CA ALA A 113 13.23 6.58 -0.01
C ALA A 113 13.25 5.09 0.42
N ILE A 114 13.33 4.15 -0.50
CA ILE A 114 13.50 2.72 -0.23
C ILE A 114 14.53 2.12 -1.20
N ASP A 115 15.27 1.09 -0.78
CA ASP A 115 16.21 0.39 -1.65
C ASP A 115 15.49 -0.58 -2.61
N LEU A 116 16.14 -0.87 -3.75
CA LEU A 116 15.57 -1.69 -4.83
C LEU A 116 15.20 -3.10 -4.36
N LYS A 117 16.04 -3.76 -3.57
CA LYS A 117 15.82 -5.14 -3.13
C LYS A 117 14.56 -5.22 -2.26
N LYS A 118 14.44 -4.30 -1.29
CA LYS A 118 13.27 -4.21 -0.41
C LYS A 118 12.01 -3.88 -1.20
N GLY A 119 12.09 -2.95 -2.15
CA GLY A 119 10.97 -2.58 -3.01
C GLY A 119 10.47 -3.75 -3.87
N LEU A 120 11.37 -4.55 -4.46
CA LEU A 120 10.98 -5.74 -5.23
C LEU A 120 10.30 -6.79 -4.36
N LEU A 121 10.80 -7.03 -3.15
CA LEU A 121 10.15 -7.93 -2.19
C LEU A 121 8.76 -7.43 -1.78
N TYR A 122 8.59 -6.12 -1.59
CA TYR A 122 7.28 -5.53 -1.30
C TYR A 122 6.29 -5.78 -2.44
N ILE A 123 6.69 -5.49 -3.69
CA ILE A 123 5.86 -5.72 -4.87
C ILE A 123 5.41 -7.19 -4.96
N LEU A 124 6.33 -8.13 -4.74
CA LEU A 124 6.00 -9.56 -4.74
C LEU A 124 4.94 -9.89 -3.68
N MET A 125 5.14 -9.43 -2.43
CA MET A 125 4.20 -9.70 -1.34
C MET A 125 2.85 -9.01 -1.55
N GLN A 126 2.83 -7.83 -2.14
CA GLN A 126 1.60 -7.12 -2.50
C GLN A 126 0.79 -7.86 -3.57
N LEU A 127 1.45 -8.42 -4.59
CA LEU A 127 0.77 -9.23 -5.63
C LEU A 127 0.21 -10.53 -5.04
N ILE A 128 0.95 -11.19 -4.17
CA ILE A 128 0.47 -12.37 -3.44
C ILE A 128 -0.69 -11.98 -2.52
N GLY A 129 -0.56 -10.91 -1.74
CA GLY A 129 -1.60 -10.42 -0.84
C GLY A 129 -2.89 -10.04 -1.57
N GLY A 130 -2.79 -9.38 -2.72
CA GLY A 130 -3.94 -9.06 -3.57
C GLY A 130 -4.64 -10.31 -4.11
N SER A 131 -3.87 -11.33 -4.48
CA SER A 131 -4.42 -12.61 -4.92
C SER A 131 -5.08 -13.37 -3.76
N MET A 132 -4.46 -13.38 -2.58
CA MET A 132 -5.07 -13.96 -1.36
C MET A 132 -6.37 -13.25 -0.99
N ALA A 133 -6.42 -11.94 -1.04
CA ALA A 133 -7.63 -11.15 -0.79
C ALA A 133 -8.78 -11.54 -1.72
N ALA A 134 -8.51 -11.64 -3.02
CA ALA A 134 -9.51 -12.03 -4.01
C ALA A 134 -9.99 -13.48 -3.83
N GLY A 135 -9.09 -14.41 -3.48
CA GLY A 135 -9.44 -15.78 -3.13
C GLY A 135 -10.33 -15.86 -1.90
N LEU A 136 -9.97 -15.15 -0.82
CA LEU A 136 -10.80 -15.06 0.39
C LEU A 136 -12.15 -14.41 0.08
N PHE A 137 -12.18 -13.34 -0.71
CA PHE A 137 -13.43 -12.71 -1.13
C PHE A 137 -14.33 -13.69 -1.90
N ARG A 138 -13.75 -14.48 -2.81
CA ARG A 138 -14.49 -15.53 -3.55
C ARG A 138 -15.08 -16.59 -2.63
N LEU A 139 -14.35 -17.01 -1.59
CA LEU A 139 -14.80 -18.02 -0.63
C LEU A 139 -15.89 -17.50 0.32
N LEU A 140 -15.80 -16.23 0.73
CA LEU A 140 -16.67 -15.64 1.76
C LEU A 140 -17.88 -14.91 1.19
N SER A 141 -17.92 -14.63 -0.13
CA SER A 141 -19.02 -13.91 -0.77
C SER A 141 -20.13 -14.85 -1.22
N HIS A 142 -21.39 -14.39 -1.12
CA HIS A 142 -22.49 -15.07 -1.80
C HIS A 142 -22.27 -15.08 -3.31
N THR A 143 -22.57 -16.20 -3.96
CA THR A 143 -22.37 -16.37 -5.40
C THR A 143 -23.04 -15.27 -6.23
N THR A 144 -24.26 -14.87 -5.88
CA THR A 144 -25.00 -13.79 -6.55
C THR A 144 -24.30 -12.44 -6.43
N THR A 145 -23.81 -12.08 -5.24
CA THR A 145 -23.03 -10.85 -5.01
C THR A 145 -21.73 -10.86 -5.82
N TYR A 146 -21.00 -11.97 -5.76
CA TYR A 146 -19.74 -12.13 -6.49
C TYR A 146 -19.92 -12.00 -8.00
N GLN A 147 -20.93 -12.65 -8.58
CA GLN A 147 -21.23 -12.56 -10.00
C GLN A 147 -21.67 -11.15 -10.42
N ARG A 148 -22.52 -10.50 -9.63
CA ARG A 148 -23.02 -9.14 -9.89
C ARG A 148 -21.87 -8.13 -10.00
N CYS A 149 -20.90 -8.19 -9.09
CA CYS A 149 -19.75 -7.29 -9.10
C CYS A 149 -18.53 -7.83 -9.85
N ARG A 150 -18.68 -8.93 -10.62
CA ARG A 150 -17.55 -9.57 -11.34
C ARG A 150 -16.34 -9.81 -10.42
N GLY A 151 -16.57 -10.29 -9.20
CA GLY A 151 -15.53 -10.52 -8.21
C GLY A 151 -14.77 -9.28 -7.76
N GLY A 152 -15.27 -8.08 -8.03
CA GLY A 152 -14.60 -6.81 -7.75
C GLY A 152 -13.46 -6.47 -8.71
N ALA A 153 -13.38 -7.16 -9.85
CA ALA A 153 -12.40 -6.87 -10.89
C ALA A 153 -12.61 -5.47 -11.48
N THR A 154 -11.50 -4.83 -11.83
CA THR A 154 -11.50 -3.56 -12.55
C THR A 154 -11.68 -3.81 -14.05
N PHE A 155 -12.48 -2.97 -14.71
CA PHE A 155 -12.70 -2.99 -16.15
C PHE A 155 -13.15 -1.61 -16.64
N LEU A 156 -12.99 -1.33 -17.93
CA LEU A 156 -13.51 -0.11 -18.55
C LEU A 156 -15.03 -0.17 -18.59
N VAL A 157 -15.66 0.87 -18.05
CA VAL A 157 -17.12 0.91 -17.92
C VAL A 157 -17.73 1.38 -19.23
N THR A 158 -18.80 0.72 -19.64
CA THR A 158 -19.68 1.14 -20.76
C THR A 158 -20.89 1.85 -20.18
N ILE A 159 -21.11 3.09 -20.56
CA ILE A 159 -22.25 3.89 -20.14
C ILE A 159 -23.36 3.77 -21.17
N GLN A 160 -24.55 3.40 -20.73
CA GLN A 160 -25.75 3.37 -21.55
C GLN A 160 -26.72 4.45 -21.05
N THR A 161 -27.00 5.44 -21.89
CA THR A 161 -27.96 6.53 -21.59
C THR A 161 -29.17 6.44 -22.51
N PRO A 162 -30.41 6.45 -21.98
CA PRO A 162 -31.61 6.55 -22.81
C PRO A 162 -31.62 7.89 -23.56
N LYS A 163 -32.04 7.85 -24.85
CA LYS A 163 -32.33 9.06 -25.63
C LYS A 163 -33.74 9.54 -25.34
N GLU A 164 -33.94 10.87 -25.32
CA GLU A 164 -35.27 11.48 -25.13
C GLU A 164 -36.29 11.06 -26.21
N MET A 165 -35.84 10.73 -27.43
CA MET A 165 -36.69 10.31 -28.57
C MET A 165 -36.68 8.80 -28.80
N GLY A 166 -36.32 8.00 -27.81
CA GLY A 166 -36.20 6.54 -27.92
C GLY A 166 -34.84 6.06 -28.44
N GLY A 167 -34.39 4.91 -27.95
CA GLY A 167 -33.09 4.34 -28.23
C GLY A 167 -32.11 4.52 -27.06
N ILE A 168 -30.90 3.97 -27.21
CA ILE A 168 -29.83 4.00 -26.20
C ILE A 168 -28.58 4.56 -26.85
N ILE A 169 -27.96 5.54 -26.20
CA ILE A 169 -26.58 5.93 -26.51
C ILE A 169 -25.67 5.05 -25.68
N THR A 170 -24.79 4.33 -26.38
CA THR A 170 -23.74 3.55 -25.72
C THR A 170 -22.43 4.30 -25.86
N ASP A 171 -21.87 4.73 -24.75
CA ASP A 171 -20.59 5.41 -24.69
C ASP A 171 -19.56 4.49 -24.03
N HIS A 172 -18.37 4.41 -24.60
CA HIS A 172 -17.30 3.52 -24.15
C HIS A 172 -16.08 4.34 -23.80
N ILE A 173 -15.52 4.08 -22.63
CA ILE A 173 -14.18 4.56 -22.30
C ILE A 173 -13.17 3.82 -23.18
N ASN A 174 -12.42 4.57 -23.98
CA ASN A 174 -11.36 4.00 -24.80
C ASN A 174 -10.18 3.54 -23.91
N TRP A 175 -9.41 2.56 -24.40
CA TRP A 175 -8.28 2.02 -23.65
C TRP A 175 -7.24 3.09 -23.29
N TRP A 176 -6.95 4.06 -24.16
CA TRP A 176 -6.01 5.14 -23.91
C TRP A 176 -6.53 6.14 -22.88
N GLU A 177 -7.84 6.43 -22.85
CA GLU A 177 -8.50 7.25 -21.83
C GLU A 177 -8.38 6.57 -20.47
N GLY A 178 -8.60 5.24 -20.43
CA GLY A 178 -8.39 4.43 -19.23
C GLY A 178 -6.96 4.51 -18.70
N ILE A 179 -5.95 4.43 -19.57
CA ILE A 179 -4.54 4.62 -19.18
C ILE A 179 -4.31 6.02 -18.61
N CYS A 180 -4.80 7.08 -19.27
CA CYS A 180 -4.64 8.45 -18.84
C CYS A 180 -5.31 8.71 -17.48
N ILE A 181 -6.52 8.21 -17.25
CA ILE A 181 -7.25 8.34 -15.98
C ILE A 181 -6.45 7.68 -14.85
N GLU A 182 -6.06 6.42 -15.03
CA GLU A 182 -5.29 5.67 -14.01
C GLU A 182 -3.93 6.33 -13.74
N LEU A 183 -3.24 6.83 -14.79
CA LEU A 183 -1.97 7.56 -14.66
C LEU A 183 -2.13 8.84 -13.84
N LEU A 184 -3.08 9.71 -14.22
CA LEU A 184 -3.25 11.02 -13.58
C LEU A 184 -3.66 10.87 -12.11
N LEU A 185 -4.61 9.98 -11.81
CA LEU A 185 -5.07 9.77 -10.45
C LEU A 185 -4.02 9.07 -9.58
N THR A 186 -3.24 8.13 -10.14
CA THR A 186 -2.13 7.53 -9.41
C THR A 186 -1.00 8.54 -9.18
N PHE A 187 -0.71 9.43 -10.15
CA PHE A 187 0.23 10.53 -9.96
C PHE A 187 -0.18 11.40 -8.76
N VAL A 188 -1.44 11.82 -8.69
CA VAL A 188 -1.95 12.62 -7.55
C VAL A 188 -1.85 11.83 -6.24
N PHE A 189 -2.30 10.59 -6.23
CA PHE A 189 -2.31 9.75 -5.04
C PHE A 189 -0.89 9.53 -4.49
N VAL A 190 0.06 9.13 -5.34
CA VAL A 190 1.46 8.90 -4.94
C VAL A 190 2.14 10.21 -4.54
N THR A 191 1.81 11.33 -5.19
CA THR A 191 2.32 12.65 -4.79
C THR A 191 1.90 12.98 -3.36
N VAL A 192 0.63 12.79 -3.00
CA VAL A 192 0.17 13.00 -1.62
C VAL A 192 0.97 12.14 -0.66
N ILE A 193 1.14 10.85 -0.94
CA ILE A 193 1.92 9.93 -0.08
C ILE A 193 3.35 10.45 0.11
N LEU A 194 4.05 10.80 -0.96
CA LEU A 194 5.43 11.29 -0.88
C LEU A 194 5.54 12.58 -0.06
N MET A 195 4.59 13.50 -0.22
CA MET A 195 4.59 14.76 0.51
C MET A 195 4.26 14.60 1.98
N VAL A 196 3.21 13.84 2.34
CA VAL A 196 2.76 13.77 3.74
C VAL A 196 3.44 12.70 4.58
N SER A 197 4.06 11.70 3.94
CA SER A 197 4.70 10.58 4.65
C SER A 197 6.23 10.62 4.61
N ILE A 198 6.84 11.20 3.56
CA ILE A 198 8.28 11.12 3.31
C ILE A 198 8.96 12.49 3.38
N ASN A 199 8.37 13.54 2.80
CA ASN A 199 9.00 14.85 2.72
C ASN A 199 9.20 15.48 4.10
N ASN A 200 10.43 15.88 4.43
CA ASN A 200 10.78 16.39 5.75
C ASN A 200 10.04 17.67 6.17
N LYS A 201 9.61 18.49 5.21
CA LYS A 201 8.92 19.77 5.47
C LYS A 201 7.41 19.64 5.65
N SER A 202 6.79 18.67 4.94
CA SER A 202 5.33 18.48 4.92
C SER A 202 4.87 17.20 5.59
N LYS A 203 5.81 16.38 6.12
CA LYS A 203 5.51 15.16 6.85
C LYS A 203 4.53 15.41 8.00
N SER A 204 3.51 14.58 8.10
CA SER A 204 2.43 14.73 9.07
C SER A 204 2.27 13.48 9.94
N ASN A 205 1.99 13.69 11.23
CA ASN A 205 1.68 12.60 12.16
C ASN A 205 0.34 11.92 11.83
N ILE A 206 -0.52 12.54 11.02
CA ILE A 206 -1.77 12.00 10.53
C ILE A 206 -1.70 11.64 9.04
N ALA A 207 -0.50 11.31 8.53
CA ALA A 207 -0.26 10.96 7.14
C ALA A 207 -1.19 9.83 6.65
N SER A 208 -1.48 8.83 7.49
CA SER A 208 -2.42 7.76 7.18
C SER A 208 -3.80 8.28 6.78
N ILE A 209 -4.30 9.32 7.45
CA ILE A 209 -5.60 9.95 7.16
C ILE A 209 -5.55 10.62 5.79
N TYR A 210 -4.51 11.41 5.50
CA TYR A 210 -4.35 12.07 4.20
C TYR A 210 -4.26 11.06 3.05
N ASN A 211 -3.48 9.98 3.24
CA ASN A 211 -3.31 8.93 2.25
C ASN A 211 -4.64 8.22 1.95
N GLY A 212 -5.41 7.88 2.97
CA GLY A 212 -6.70 7.22 2.77
C GLY A 212 -7.76 8.14 2.17
N ILE A 213 -7.81 9.42 2.56
CA ILE A 213 -8.72 10.41 1.94
C ILE A 213 -8.34 10.62 0.47
N ALA A 214 -7.06 10.74 0.13
CA ALA A 214 -6.61 10.87 -1.25
C ALA A 214 -7.06 9.67 -2.09
N LEU A 215 -6.95 8.45 -1.55
CA LEU A 215 -7.46 7.25 -2.21
C LEU A 215 -8.99 7.29 -2.40
N CYS A 216 -9.75 7.70 -1.36
CA CYS A 216 -11.20 7.88 -1.48
C CYS A 216 -11.57 8.78 -2.66
N VAL A 217 -10.95 9.96 -2.73
CA VAL A 217 -11.22 10.96 -3.77
C VAL A 217 -10.89 10.41 -5.15
N CYS A 218 -9.74 9.74 -5.31
CA CYS A 218 -9.36 9.14 -6.59
C CYS A 218 -10.34 8.04 -7.04
N ILE A 219 -10.81 7.19 -6.10
CA ILE A 219 -11.81 6.17 -6.41
C ILE A 219 -13.15 6.81 -6.75
N PHE A 220 -13.60 7.83 -6.04
CA PHE A 220 -14.84 8.54 -6.39
C PHE A 220 -14.81 9.09 -7.82
N ALA A 221 -13.65 9.61 -8.25
CA ALA A 221 -13.46 10.16 -9.57
C ALA A 221 -13.44 9.09 -10.67
N SER A 222 -12.93 7.89 -10.42
CA SER A 222 -12.63 6.91 -11.47
C SER A 222 -13.46 5.63 -11.44
N ASN A 223 -14.16 5.33 -10.35
CA ASN A 223 -14.85 4.04 -10.20
C ASN A 223 -15.85 3.75 -11.33
N LYS A 224 -16.57 4.76 -11.83
CA LYS A 224 -17.53 4.64 -12.94
C LYS A 224 -16.88 4.78 -14.33
N LEU A 225 -15.57 4.91 -14.41
CA LEU A 225 -14.81 5.03 -15.66
C LEU A 225 -13.94 3.78 -15.86
N THR A 226 -13.03 3.52 -14.93
CA THR A 226 -12.05 2.44 -15.02
C THR A 226 -12.21 1.37 -13.93
N GLY A 227 -13.11 1.56 -12.98
CA GLY A 227 -13.22 0.75 -11.77
C GLY A 227 -12.30 1.23 -10.63
N GLY A 228 -11.55 2.32 -10.82
CA GLY A 228 -10.73 2.96 -9.78
C GLY A 228 -9.64 2.06 -9.22
N SER A 229 -8.66 1.69 -10.04
CA SER A 229 -7.59 0.78 -9.62
C SER A 229 -6.52 1.46 -8.79
N LEU A 230 -5.72 2.31 -9.40
CA LEU A 230 -4.51 2.95 -8.87
C LEU A 230 -3.48 1.96 -8.29
N ASN A 231 -3.74 0.65 -8.40
CA ASN A 231 -2.99 -0.40 -7.71
C ASN A 231 -2.99 -1.70 -8.52
N PRO A 232 -1.86 -2.11 -9.11
CA PRO A 232 -1.77 -3.36 -9.86
C PRO A 232 -2.18 -4.60 -9.06
N ALA A 233 -1.87 -4.69 -7.75
CA ALA A 233 -2.23 -5.82 -6.91
C ALA A 233 -3.76 -5.89 -6.66
N ARG A 234 -4.41 -4.71 -6.51
CA ARG A 234 -5.86 -4.59 -6.37
C ARG A 234 -6.60 -5.04 -7.64
N SER A 235 -5.97 -4.90 -8.80
CA SER A 235 -6.59 -5.34 -10.06
C SER A 235 -6.26 -6.79 -10.43
N LEU A 236 -5.03 -7.24 -10.18
CA LEU A 236 -4.57 -8.57 -10.55
C LEU A 236 -5.34 -9.68 -9.81
N GLY A 237 -5.44 -9.59 -8.49
CA GLY A 237 -6.10 -10.62 -7.68
C GLY A 237 -7.53 -10.93 -8.17
N PRO A 238 -8.42 -9.94 -8.22
CA PRO A 238 -9.78 -10.11 -8.75
C PRO A 238 -9.81 -10.59 -10.21
N ALA A 239 -8.91 -10.12 -11.07
CA ALA A 239 -8.84 -10.55 -12.46
C ALA A 239 -8.58 -12.06 -12.59
N ILE A 240 -7.68 -12.62 -11.75
CA ILE A 240 -7.40 -14.06 -11.71
C ILE A 240 -8.65 -14.85 -11.31
N PHE A 241 -9.29 -14.49 -10.19
CA PHE A 241 -10.39 -15.29 -9.63
C PHE A 241 -11.73 -15.11 -10.34
N ALA A 242 -11.97 -13.94 -10.95
CA ALA A 242 -13.18 -13.66 -11.71
C ALA A 242 -13.00 -13.93 -13.22
N ASN A 243 -11.79 -14.24 -13.67
CA ASN A 243 -11.43 -14.41 -15.09
C ASN A 243 -11.80 -13.19 -15.95
N VAL A 244 -11.46 -11.98 -15.48
CA VAL A 244 -11.74 -10.71 -16.15
C VAL A 244 -10.42 -10.08 -16.61
N TRP A 245 -10.07 -10.23 -17.88
CA TRP A 245 -8.79 -9.82 -18.45
C TRP A 245 -8.86 -8.71 -19.50
N SER A 246 -10.08 -8.27 -19.84
CA SER A 246 -10.26 -7.22 -20.86
C SER A 246 -9.51 -5.95 -20.46
N HIS A 247 -8.58 -5.53 -21.32
CA HIS A 247 -7.73 -4.35 -21.13
C HIS A 247 -6.98 -4.33 -19.78
N HIS A 248 -6.65 -5.48 -19.21
CA HIS A 248 -6.03 -5.57 -17.89
C HIS A 248 -4.68 -4.83 -17.79
N TYR A 249 -3.94 -4.69 -18.91
CA TYR A 249 -2.69 -3.94 -19.01
C TYR A 249 -2.82 -2.47 -18.59
N ILE A 250 -4.02 -1.88 -18.69
CA ILE A 250 -4.28 -0.49 -18.26
C ILE A 250 -3.93 -0.29 -16.80
N TYR A 251 -4.26 -1.27 -15.96
CA TYR A 251 -4.06 -1.25 -14.50
C TYR A 251 -2.61 -1.50 -14.06
N TRP A 252 -1.73 -1.71 -15.03
CA TRP A 252 -0.28 -1.74 -14.85
C TRP A 252 0.35 -0.48 -15.44
N ILE A 253 0.09 -0.22 -16.70
CA ILE A 253 0.71 0.91 -17.43
C ILE A 253 0.34 2.23 -16.76
N GLY A 254 -0.95 2.53 -16.60
CA GLY A 254 -1.41 3.78 -16.01
C GLY A 254 -0.83 4.04 -14.61
N PRO A 255 -1.08 3.16 -13.65
CA PRO A 255 -0.59 3.35 -12.28
C PRO A 255 0.93 3.40 -12.16
N LEU A 256 1.67 2.53 -12.85
CA LEU A 256 3.14 2.53 -12.77
C LEU A 256 3.74 3.80 -13.36
N PHE A 257 3.27 4.27 -14.52
CA PHE A 257 3.75 5.53 -15.09
C PHE A 257 3.38 6.73 -14.24
N GLY A 258 2.16 6.78 -13.68
CA GLY A 258 1.75 7.82 -12.73
C GLY A 258 2.66 7.89 -11.50
N ALA A 259 2.99 6.72 -10.95
CA ALA A 259 3.90 6.61 -9.80
C ALA A 259 5.35 7.01 -10.14
N ILE A 260 5.86 6.61 -11.32
CA ILE A 260 7.20 7.00 -11.81
C ILE A 260 7.28 8.53 -11.95
N LEU A 261 6.27 9.15 -12.54
CA LEU A 261 6.21 10.60 -12.65
C LEU A 261 6.18 11.26 -11.27
N ALA A 262 5.33 10.80 -10.35
CA ALA A 262 5.24 11.36 -8.99
C ALA A 262 6.57 11.25 -8.24
N GLY A 263 7.21 10.07 -8.28
CA GLY A 263 8.53 9.84 -7.66
C GLY A 263 9.62 10.72 -8.29
N GLY A 264 9.61 10.88 -9.62
CA GLY A 264 10.53 11.73 -10.35
C GLY A 264 10.34 13.21 -10.01
N PHE A 265 9.12 13.73 -10.05
CA PHE A 265 8.83 15.10 -9.62
C PHE A 265 9.24 15.34 -8.17
N TYR A 266 8.94 14.38 -7.28
CA TYR A 266 9.37 14.48 -5.89
C TYR A 266 10.89 14.60 -5.80
N ARG A 267 11.63 13.67 -6.40
CA ARG A 267 13.10 13.60 -6.28
C ARG A 267 13.80 14.81 -6.87
N PHE A 268 13.38 15.27 -8.05
CA PHE A 268 14.13 16.26 -8.83
C PHE A 268 13.60 17.69 -8.72
N ILE A 269 12.38 17.88 -8.18
CA ILE A 269 11.75 19.20 -8.11
C ILE A 269 11.40 19.57 -6.67
N TRP A 270 10.71 18.68 -5.93
CA TRP A 270 10.15 19.05 -4.63
C TRP A 270 11.07 18.78 -3.44
N SER A 271 12.03 17.85 -3.56
CA SER A 271 12.98 17.52 -2.50
C SER A 271 14.35 18.19 -2.63
N ILE A 272 14.56 19.08 -3.61
CA ILE A 272 15.88 19.71 -3.91
C ILE A 272 16.53 20.32 -2.65
N ASN A 273 15.76 20.88 -1.73
CA ASN A 273 16.28 21.45 -0.49
C ASN A 273 16.44 20.43 0.66
N ASP A 274 16.04 19.18 0.46
CA ASP A 274 16.17 18.09 1.45
C ASP A 274 17.36 17.17 1.13
N GLN A 275 17.97 17.29 -0.05
CA GLN A 275 19.06 16.41 -0.50
C GLN A 275 20.34 16.55 0.35
N ASN A 276 20.56 17.68 1.00
CA ASN A 276 21.68 17.85 1.94
C ASN A 276 21.64 16.89 3.16
N THR A 277 20.54 16.14 3.34
CA THR A 277 20.37 15.16 4.40
C THR A 277 20.62 13.71 3.95
N PHE A 278 20.62 13.43 2.64
CA PHE A 278 20.82 12.08 2.11
C PHE A 278 22.28 11.76 1.79
N ASP A 279 23.10 12.79 1.45
CA ASP A 279 24.51 12.63 1.14
C ASP A 279 25.42 12.47 2.37
N ASN A 280 24.87 12.59 3.58
CA ASN A 280 25.57 12.46 4.86
C ASN A 280 25.27 11.15 5.61
N LYS A 281 24.74 10.14 4.97
CA LYS A 281 24.55 8.78 5.50
C LYS A 281 25.23 7.75 4.61
#